data_af67083bdc10d0adfb8fbe5d61fb00e5
#
_entry.id   af67083bdc10d0adfb8fbe5d61fb00e5
#
_cell.length_a   1.000
_cell.length_b   1.000
_cell.length_c   1.000
_cell.angle_alpha   90.00
_cell.angle_beta   90.00
_cell.angle_gamma   90.00
#
_symmetry.space_group_name_H-M   'P 1'
#
loop_
_entity.id
_entity.type
_entity.pdbx_description
1 polymer ?
#
loop_
_entity_poly.entity_id
_entity_poly.type
_entity_poly.pdbx_seq_one_letter_code
_entity_poly.pdbx_strand_id
1 'polypeptide(L)'
;MQQKITNEELRELFNQTADVQFQTYQFQTSTVSIITCDAMVDSHLLNEVIIPRVKMVRQQQDESIEEQLYVPNLQRVESLEEVVTLVFTGFVVIYFEQEQLLFSSNIAKKPNRNPEETNLEVLVKGPRDNFIEDISVNIAIIRKRLPTNSLSVEKYIVGRRSKTTVALLYMNDIANDQILHSIRKQIQEIDTDIIISADLLMERISKSGGLIPRTTDTARGDFAVQSLVSGRFLILVDGASYAVVFPINLLMLLKTSEDNEYPVIFSSFERLLRLFGILFGLLLPAFWLALTTFHQEQLPFQLLATVVQANRGLPLPSSLEMLLMLLMFELFREAGMRLPSVLGGTISVVGGLIIGDAAIRAGVTSPAMIVVIAISTIATFTLVNQSLVTAVNLLRVGFILVTAVCGLFGFFVCLYALIAYLAGIRLFGVPYLNIASDLNWQTVKKSLIREVPQKKAMRPKSLHVKDKTKGGSK
;
A
#
# COMPACT_ATOMS: atom_id res chain seq x y z
N MET A 1 14.42 14.21 41.88
CA MET A 1 15.63 13.40 41.60
C MET A 1 15.70 13.28 40.09
N GLN A 2 16.65 13.95 39.43
CA GLN A 2 16.86 13.80 38.00
C GLN A 2 17.34 12.37 37.74
N GLN A 3 16.64 11.64 36.89
CA GLN A 3 17.03 10.32 36.49
C GLN A 3 18.31 10.44 35.68
N LYS A 4 19.41 9.84 36.13
CA LYS A 4 20.69 9.88 35.41
C LYS A 4 20.56 9.00 34.18
N ILE A 5 20.54 9.62 33.00
CA ILE A 5 20.42 8.95 31.73
C ILE A 5 21.79 8.38 31.35
N THR A 6 21.83 7.11 30.97
CA THR A 6 23.06 6.39 30.59
C THR A 6 23.14 6.21 29.07
N ASN A 7 24.36 6.03 28.52
CA ASN A 7 24.56 5.75 27.09
C ASN A 7 23.92 4.42 26.66
N GLU A 8 23.87 3.44 27.55
CA GLU A 8 23.23 2.15 27.31
C GLU A 8 21.71 2.31 27.14
N GLU A 9 21.06 3.07 28.02
CA GLU A 9 19.62 3.36 27.91
C GLU A 9 19.28 4.09 26.60
N LEU A 10 20.12 5.05 26.19
CA LEU A 10 19.96 5.76 24.91
C LEU A 10 20.10 4.81 23.71
N ARG A 11 21.04 3.89 23.75
CA ARG A 11 21.19 2.89 22.68
C ARG A 11 20.05 1.89 22.64
N GLU A 12 19.54 1.48 23.78
CA GLU A 12 18.42 0.55 23.89
C GLU A 12 17.13 1.12 23.30
N LEU A 13 16.89 2.44 23.46
CA LEU A 13 15.74 3.15 22.88
C LEU A 13 15.66 3.04 21.35
N PHE A 14 16.80 2.97 20.68
CA PHE A 14 16.88 2.98 19.21
C PHE A 14 17.43 1.66 18.63
N ASN A 15 17.54 0.61 19.41
CA ASN A 15 18.15 -0.66 19.00
C ASN A 15 17.40 -1.33 17.82
N GLN A 16 16.12 -1.01 17.62
CA GLN A 16 15.29 -1.61 16.57
C GLN A 16 15.10 -0.70 15.34
N THR A 17 15.90 0.36 15.22
CA THR A 17 15.76 1.37 14.16
C THR A 17 17.09 1.61 13.44
N ALA A 18 17.20 1.12 12.21
CA ALA A 18 18.42 1.26 11.40
C ALA A 18 18.61 2.65 10.75
N ASP A 19 17.65 3.56 10.93
CA ASP A 19 17.65 4.94 10.45
C ASP A 19 18.20 5.93 11.49
N VAL A 20 18.46 5.47 12.73
CA VAL A 20 19.10 6.28 13.77
C VAL A 20 20.57 5.90 13.87
N GLN A 21 21.44 6.90 13.78
CA GLN A 21 22.88 6.76 13.91
C GLN A 21 23.36 7.24 15.27
N PHE A 22 24.25 6.45 15.85
CA PHE A 22 25.04 6.80 17.03
C PHE A 22 26.50 6.98 16.62
N GLN A 23 26.99 8.20 16.70
CA GLN A 23 28.39 8.51 16.44
C GLN A 23 29.05 8.93 17.76
N THR A 24 29.97 8.10 18.26
CA THR A 24 30.69 8.41 19.50
C THR A 24 32.04 8.96 19.14
N TYR A 25 32.33 10.15 19.65
CA TYR A 25 33.61 10.84 19.49
C TYR A 25 34.35 10.88 20.85
N GLN A 26 35.60 10.44 20.84
CA GLN A 26 36.49 10.57 21.99
C GLN A 26 37.34 11.82 21.78
N PHE A 27 37.11 12.82 22.61
CA PHE A 27 37.95 14.03 22.69
C PHE A 27 38.91 13.90 23.86
N GLN A 28 39.95 14.76 23.94
CA GLN A 28 40.99 14.67 24.96
C GLN A 28 40.48 14.68 26.40
N THR A 29 39.30 15.26 26.63
CA THR A 29 38.73 15.48 27.96
C THR A 29 37.32 14.89 28.16
N SER A 30 36.63 14.50 27.10
CA SER A 30 35.25 14.00 27.21
C SER A 30 34.86 13.02 26.07
N THR A 31 33.99 12.07 26.38
CA THR A 31 33.34 11.21 25.40
C THR A 31 31.97 11.79 25.09
N VAL A 32 31.70 12.07 23.82
CA VAL A 32 30.45 12.64 23.37
C VAL A 32 29.79 11.73 22.36
N SER A 33 28.55 11.37 22.61
CA SER A 33 27.70 10.61 21.69
C SER A 33 26.73 11.53 20.98
N ILE A 34 26.75 11.52 19.64
CA ILE A 34 25.84 12.27 18.77
C ILE A 34 24.82 11.31 18.21
N ILE A 35 23.54 11.60 18.41
CA ILE A 35 22.40 10.79 18.01
C ILE A 35 21.61 11.55 16.96
N THR A 36 21.42 10.95 15.78
CA THR A 36 20.68 11.58 14.67
C THR A 36 19.84 10.55 13.90
N CYS A 37 18.73 11.02 13.35
CA CYS A 37 17.97 10.25 12.36
C CYS A 37 18.39 10.71 10.96
N ASP A 38 19.12 9.86 10.21
CA ASP A 38 19.71 10.18 8.90
C ASP A 38 18.73 10.80 7.92
N ALA A 39 17.53 10.26 7.88
CA ALA A 39 16.49 10.66 6.93
C ALA A 39 15.88 12.05 7.24
N MET A 40 16.13 12.62 8.43
CA MET A 40 15.46 13.82 8.93
C MET A 40 16.40 15.00 9.18
N VAL A 41 17.72 14.79 9.19
CA VAL A 41 18.73 15.80 9.52
C VAL A 41 19.46 16.35 8.29
N ASP A 42 19.90 17.58 8.35
CA ASP A 42 20.84 18.15 7.37
C ASP A 42 22.27 17.71 7.67
N SER A 43 22.79 16.78 6.88
CA SER A 43 24.15 16.26 7.02
C SER A 43 25.21 17.35 6.86
N HIS A 44 24.96 18.40 6.07
CA HIS A 44 25.88 19.53 5.92
C HIS A 44 25.99 20.33 7.23
N LEU A 45 24.84 20.69 7.83
CA LEU A 45 24.82 21.37 9.13
C LEU A 45 25.44 20.50 10.24
N LEU A 46 25.19 19.20 10.21
CA LEU A 46 25.77 18.27 11.17
C LEU A 46 27.32 18.28 11.08
N ASN A 47 27.85 18.11 9.86
CA ASN A 47 29.30 17.96 9.67
C ASN A 47 30.08 19.28 9.75
N GLU A 48 29.53 20.38 9.25
CA GLU A 48 30.23 21.67 9.21
C GLU A 48 29.99 22.59 10.41
N VAL A 49 28.86 22.40 11.10
CA VAL A 49 28.54 23.26 12.23
C VAL A 49 28.58 22.52 13.56
N ILE A 50 27.83 21.42 13.68
CA ILE A 50 27.66 20.73 14.97
C ILE A 50 28.93 20.02 15.40
N ILE A 51 29.46 19.11 14.58
CA ILE A 51 30.63 18.30 14.94
C ILE A 51 31.86 19.17 15.23
N PRO A 52 32.22 20.21 14.43
CA PRO A 52 33.34 21.09 14.76
C PRO A 52 33.18 21.84 16.08
N ARG A 53 31.95 22.29 16.39
CA ARG A 53 31.69 23.01 17.65
C ARG A 53 31.75 22.10 18.87
N VAL A 54 31.22 20.88 18.76
CA VAL A 54 31.36 19.87 19.81
C VAL A 54 32.85 19.55 20.05
N LYS A 55 33.70 19.54 19.02
CA LYS A 55 35.15 19.35 19.14
C LYS A 55 35.89 20.48 19.87
N MET A 56 35.33 21.69 19.85
CA MET A 56 35.95 22.87 20.46
C MET A 56 35.63 23.01 21.96
N VAL A 57 34.63 22.26 22.45
CA VAL A 57 34.28 22.29 23.88
C VAL A 57 35.44 21.79 24.70
N ARG A 58 35.97 22.66 25.57
CA ARG A 58 37.04 22.33 26.52
C ARG A 58 36.44 22.37 27.93
N GLN A 59 36.84 21.43 28.78
CA GLN A 59 36.52 21.50 30.20
C GLN A 59 37.39 22.61 30.84
N GLN A 60 36.97 23.88 30.68
CA GLN A 60 37.48 24.98 31.46
C GLN A 60 36.56 25.18 32.68
N GLN A 61 37.14 25.35 33.84
CA GLN A 61 36.43 25.33 35.13
C GLN A 61 35.38 26.46 35.33
N ASP A 62 35.31 27.44 34.43
CA ASP A 62 34.54 28.68 34.64
C ASP A 62 33.38 28.89 33.67
N GLU A 63 33.21 28.09 32.59
CA GLU A 63 32.14 28.27 31.61
C GLU A 63 31.29 27.03 31.48
N SER A 64 29.96 27.21 31.43
CA SER A 64 29.03 26.09 31.20
C SER A 64 29.18 25.52 29.79
N ILE A 65 28.93 24.19 29.61
CA ILE A 65 28.98 23.53 28.31
C ILE A 65 28.01 24.21 27.32
N GLU A 66 26.90 24.72 27.81
CA GLU A 66 25.91 25.46 27.02
C GLU A 66 26.48 26.72 26.38
N GLU A 67 27.31 27.48 27.13
CA GLU A 67 27.95 28.68 26.63
C GLU A 67 29.07 28.40 25.63
N GLN A 68 29.76 27.27 25.77
CA GLN A 68 30.86 26.89 24.88
C GLN A 68 30.40 26.31 23.56
N LEU A 69 29.24 25.63 23.53
CA LEU A 69 28.76 24.93 22.31
C LEU A 69 28.38 25.88 21.16
N TYR A 70 27.93 27.09 21.44
CA TYR A 70 27.52 28.10 20.43
C TYR A 70 26.70 27.54 19.28
N VAL A 71 25.83 26.56 19.56
CA VAL A 71 24.99 25.91 18.58
C VAL A 71 23.61 26.62 18.53
N PRO A 72 23.07 26.91 17.33
CA PRO A 72 21.78 27.55 17.22
C PRO A 72 20.67 26.71 17.86
N ASN A 73 19.74 27.37 18.57
CA ASN A 73 18.59 26.73 19.22
C ASN A 73 18.96 25.55 20.13
N LEU A 74 20.07 25.65 20.85
CA LEU A 74 20.46 24.65 21.82
C LEU A 74 19.45 24.58 22.96
N GLN A 75 18.98 23.40 23.29
CA GLN A 75 18.04 23.14 24.38
C GLN A 75 18.56 21.95 25.18
N ARG A 76 18.44 22.06 26.51
CA ARG A 76 18.73 20.93 27.39
C ARG A 76 17.56 19.97 27.41
N VAL A 77 17.86 18.68 27.35
CA VAL A 77 16.88 17.62 27.34
C VAL A 77 16.92 16.86 28.65
N GLU A 78 15.76 16.65 29.27
CA GLU A 78 15.68 16.06 30.61
C GLU A 78 15.00 14.69 30.64
N SER A 79 14.27 14.30 29.57
CA SER A 79 13.54 13.03 29.52
C SER A 79 13.88 12.19 28.31
N LEU A 80 13.86 10.84 28.48
CA LEU A 80 14.08 9.88 27.39
C LEU A 80 12.97 9.93 26.33
N GLU A 81 11.73 10.23 26.71
CA GLU A 81 10.61 10.38 25.78
C GLU A 81 10.79 11.58 24.86
N GLU A 82 11.35 12.67 25.42
CA GLU A 82 11.68 13.87 24.67
C GLU A 82 12.81 13.59 23.65
N VAL A 83 13.85 12.84 24.04
CA VAL A 83 14.93 12.41 23.14
C VAL A 83 14.37 11.70 21.90
N VAL A 84 13.44 10.75 22.10
CA VAL A 84 12.79 10.02 20.99
C VAL A 84 12.09 10.97 20.02
N THR A 85 11.29 11.88 20.58
CA THR A 85 10.54 12.83 19.75
C THR A 85 11.47 13.78 19.00
N LEU A 86 12.51 14.29 19.62
CA LEU A 86 13.48 15.21 19.05
C LEU A 86 14.27 14.55 17.91
N VAL A 87 14.82 13.34 18.11
CA VAL A 87 15.58 12.62 17.09
C VAL A 87 14.73 12.36 15.85
N PHE A 88 13.49 11.90 16.01
CA PHE A 88 12.60 11.62 14.87
C PHE A 88 11.95 12.86 14.26
N THR A 89 12.09 14.03 14.87
CA THR A 89 11.67 15.30 14.27
C THR A 89 12.81 16.07 13.57
N GLY A 90 14.03 15.51 13.58
CA GLY A 90 15.19 16.05 12.88
C GLY A 90 16.11 16.91 13.74
N PHE A 91 16.04 16.77 15.05
CA PHE A 91 17.01 17.35 15.94
C PHE A 91 18.24 16.44 16.06
N VAL A 92 19.42 17.01 16.20
CA VAL A 92 20.58 16.32 16.71
C VAL A 92 20.53 16.30 18.22
N VAL A 93 20.76 15.14 18.82
CA VAL A 93 20.93 15.01 20.27
C VAL A 93 22.39 14.74 20.57
N ILE A 94 22.97 15.54 21.47
CA ILE A 94 24.37 15.52 21.87
C ILE A 94 24.42 15.11 23.34
N TYR A 95 25.04 13.98 23.61
CA TYR A 95 25.17 13.44 24.96
C TYR A 95 26.63 13.47 25.42
N PHE A 96 26.90 14.22 26.50
CA PHE A 96 28.16 14.27 27.19
C PHE A 96 28.19 13.22 28.29
N GLU A 97 28.97 12.15 28.11
CA GLU A 97 28.93 10.97 29.00
C GLU A 97 29.42 11.28 30.43
N GLN A 98 30.45 12.10 30.55
CA GLN A 98 31.08 12.38 31.87
C GLN A 98 30.19 13.28 32.70
N GLU A 99 29.60 14.29 32.11
CA GLU A 99 28.72 15.25 32.76
C GLU A 99 27.28 14.77 32.87
N GLN A 100 26.93 13.71 32.13
CA GLN A 100 25.58 13.15 31.99
C GLN A 100 24.56 14.23 31.56
N LEU A 101 24.98 15.09 30.63
CA LEU A 101 24.16 16.15 30.07
C LEU A 101 23.75 15.85 28.66
N LEU A 102 22.47 16.08 28.36
CA LEU A 102 21.88 15.95 27.04
C LEU A 102 21.48 17.32 26.51
N PHE A 103 21.90 17.59 25.29
CA PHE A 103 21.50 18.79 24.54
C PHE A 103 20.90 18.41 23.21
N SER A 104 20.00 19.23 22.71
CA SER A 104 19.44 19.09 21.37
C SER A 104 19.55 20.39 20.59
N SER A 105 19.70 20.27 19.28
CA SER A 105 19.68 21.38 18.35
C SER A 105 18.88 21.02 17.11
N ASN A 106 18.13 21.98 16.59
CA ASN A 106 17.31 21.78 15.39
C ASN A 106 18.17 21.90 14.12
N ILE A 107 18.41 20.78 13.47
CA ILE A 107 19.04 20.69 12.15
C ILE A 107 18.11 19.95 11.16
N ALA A 108 16.80 20.04 11.37
CA ALA A 108 15.84 19.31 10.58
C ALA A 108 15.86 19.75 9.11
N LYS A 109 16.03 18.78 8.23
CA LYS A 109 15.83 18.91 6.80
C LYS A 109 14.70 17.98 6.38
N LYS A 110 13.49 18.38 6.74
CA LYS A 110 12.29 17.60 6.38
C LYS A 110 12.13 17.60 4.87
N PRO A 111 11.88 16.43 4.26
CA PRO A 111 11.65 16.38 2.83
C PRO A 111 10.45 17.24 2.47
N ASN A 112 10.71 18.32 1.74
CA ASN A 112 9.72 19.18 1.13
C ASN A 112 9.82 18.97 -0.38
N ARG A 113 8.92 18.17 -0.92
CA ARG A 113 8.80 17.95 -2.35
C ARG A 113 7.81 18.95 -2.96
N ASN A 114 8.07 19.37 -4.21
CA ASN A 114 7.00 19.93 -5.03
C ASN A 114 5.91 18.88 -5.20
N PRO A 115 4.63 19.24 -4.99
CA PRO A 115 3.53 18.29 -5.12
C PRO A 115 3.45 17.79 -6.56
N GLU A 116 3.81 16.54 -6.78
CA GLU A 116 3.57 15.81 -8.02
C GLU A 116 2.51 14.75 -7.78
N GLU A 117 1.55 14.68 -8.68
CA GLU A 117 0.51 13.66 -8.63
C GLU A 117 1.09 12.32 -9.11
N THR A 118 0.80 11.24 -8.40
CA THR A 118 1.16 9.90 -8.85
C THR A 118 0.12 9.36 -9.79
N ASN A 119 0.57 8.65 -10.84
CA ASN A 119 -0.31 7.94 -11.77
C ASN A 119 -0.83 6.61 -11.19
N LEU A 120 -0.27 6.14 -10.06
CA LEU A 120 -0.69 4.90 -9.41
C LEU A 120 -2.03 5.04 -8.67
N GLU A 121 -2.25 6.18 -8.03
CA GLU A 121 -3.45 6.46 -7.24
C GLU A 121 -3.86 7.92 -7.47
N VAL A 122 -4.83 8.15 -8.35
CA VAL A 122 -5.37 9.50 -8.60
C VAL A 122 -6.20 9.95 -7.41
N LEU A 123 -5.89 11.11 -6.86
CA LEU A 123 -6.50 11.67 -5.67
C LEU A 123 -7.39 12.86 -5.97
N VAL A 124 -8.64 12.78 -5.48
CA VAL A 124 -9.53 13.93 -5.43
C VAL A 124 -9.29 14.75 -4.15
N LYS A 125 -9.06 14.08 -3.00
CA LYS A 125 -8.87 14.73 -1.72
C LYS A 125 -7.84 13.99 -0.86
N GLY A 126 -6.90 14.72 -0.26
CA GLY A 126 -5.90 14.17 0.66
C GLY A 126 -4.51 14.80 0.49
N PRO A 127 -3.54 14.38 1.30
CA PRO A 127 -2.18 14.88 1.21
C PRO A 127 -1.51 14.41 -0.09
N ARG A 128 -0.66 15.27 -0.66
CA ARG A 128 0.05 15.03 -1.93
C ARG A 128 1.53 14.71 -1.75
N ASP A 129 1.95 14.31 -0.54
CA ASP A 129 3.30 13.84 -0.28
C ASP A 129 3.44 12.35 -0.64
N ASN A 130 3.81 12.10 -1.87
CA ASN A 130 4.00 10.76 -2.42
C ASN A 130 5.43 10.27 -2.25
N PHE A 131 5.62 8.95 -2.30
CA PHE A 131 6.93 8.32 -2.32
C PHE A 131 7.69 8.66 -3.61
N ILE A 132 9.01 8.66 -3.49
CA ILE A 132 9.96 8.90 -4.57
C ILE A 132 10.94 7.74 -4.69
N GLU A 133 11.91 7.83 -5.60
CA GLU A 133 12.91 6.79 -5.82
C GLU A 133 13.92 6.65 -4.67
N ASP A 134 14.14 7.69 -3.86
CA ASP A 134 15.07 7.67 -2.72
C ASP A 134 14.42 7.07 -1.48
N ILE A 135 14.95 5.92 -1.05
CA ILE A 135 14.46 5.18 0.12
C ILE A 135 14.56 5.98 1.42
N SER A 136 15.58 6.83 1.57
CA SER A 136 15.78 7.64 2.78
C SER A 136 14.70 8.71 2.92
N VAL A 137 14.34 9.34 1.80
CA VAL A 137 13.24 10.30 1.73
C VAL A 137 11.91 9.61 2.03
N ASN A 138 11.70 8.41 1.52
CA ASN A 138 10.47 7.64 1.76
C ASN A 138 10.32 7.26 3.24
N ILE A 139 11.40 6.84 3.88
CA ILE A 139 11.42 6.61 5.34
C ILE A 139 11.09 7.90 6.10
N ALA A 140 11.66 9.03 5.68
CA ALA A 140 11.40 10.33 6.31
C ALA A 140 9.94 10.78 6.17
N ILE A 141 9.29 10.54 5.03
CA ILE A 141 7.85 10.82 4.84
C ILE A 141 7.00 10.05 5.87
N ILE A 142 7.36 8.80 6.15
CA ILE A 142 6.67 7.98 7.16
C ILE A 142 7.00 8.49 8.57
N ARG A 143 8.28 8.74 8.89
CA ARG A 143 8.72 9.27 10.18
C ARG A 143 8.09 10.60 10.54
N LYS A 144 7.94 11.50 9.56
CA LYS A 144 7.26 12.80 9.73
C LYS A 144 5.86 12.65 10.31
N ARG A 145 5.17 11.53 10.04
CA ARG A 145 3.81 11.24 10.52
C ARG A 145 3.79 10.33 11.74
N LEU A 146 4.86 9.56 11.96
CA LEU A 146 5.02 8.62 13.06
C LEU A 146 6.36 8.86 13.78
N PRO A 147 6.50 9.96 14.52
CA PRO A 147 7.72 10.28 15.28
C PRO A 147 7.77 9.47 16.59
N THR A 148 7.87 8.15 16.47
CA THR A 148 7.87 7.22 17.59
C THR A 148 8.93 6.14 17.42
N ASN A 149 9.49 5.65 18.53
CA ASN A 149 10.42 4.53 18.55
C ASN A 149 9.72 3.17 18.30
N SER A 150 8.39 3.12 18.44
CA SER A 150 7.62 1.91 18.08
C SER A 150 7.70 1.57 16.59
N LEU A 151 7.97 2.57 15.73
CA LEU A 151 8.22 2.32 14.30
C LEU A 151 9.66 1.80 14.13
N SER A 152 9.77 0.52 13.81
CA SER A 152 11.04 -0.15 13.50
C SER A 152 11.32 -0.09 11.99
N VAL A 153 12.58 0.14 11.65
CA VAL A 153 13.09 0.15 10.27
C VAL A 153 14.29 -0.78 10.20
N GLU A 154 14.18 -1.84 9.42
CA GLU A 154 15.26 -2.77 9.15
C GLU A 154 15.73 -2.61 7.71
N LYS A 155 17.03 -2.44 7.51
CA LYS A 155 17.64 -2.31 6.17
C LYS A 155 18.32 -3.62 5.77
N TYR A 156 18.06 -4.07 4.56
CA TYR A 156 18.67 -5.24 3.95
C TYR A 156 19.31 -4.84 2.62
N ILE A 157 20.37 -5.52 2.22
CA ILE A 157 20.98 -5.39 0.90
C ILE A 157 20.65 -6.67 0.13
N VAL A 158 19.88 -6.55 -0.95
CA VAL A 158 19.41 -7.67 -1.75
C VAL A 158 19.92 -7.55 -3.19
N GLY A 159 20.26 -8.71 -3.80
CA GLY A 159 20.83 -8.77 -5.14
C GLY A 159 22.35 -8.77 -5.13
N ARG A 160 22.95 -9.82 -5.75
CA ARG A 160 24.40 -9.98 -5.79
C ARG A 160 25.09 -8.86 -6.56
N ARG A 161 24.46 -8.39 -7.63
CA ARG A 161 24.99 -7.35 -8.53
C ARG A 161 24.40 -5.98 -8.27
N SER A 162 23.08 -5.90 -8.09
CA SER A 162 22.41 -4.61 -7.85
C SER A 162 22.69 -4.04 -6.46
N LYS A 163 22.89 -4.90 -5.44
CA LYS A 163 23.08 -4.49 -4.03
C LYS A 163 22.03 -3.48 -3.60
N THR A 164 20.78 -3.72 -4.02
CA THR A 164 19.65 -2.81 -3.79
C THR A 164 19.31 -2.76 -2.32
N THR A 165 19.18 -1.56 -1.77
CA THR A 165 18.73 -1.37 -0.39
C THR A 165 17.23 -1.60 -0.30
N VAL A 166 16.83 -2.43 0.64
CA VAL A 166 15.43 -2.75 0.95
C VAL A 166 15.17 -2.41 2.40
N ALA A 167 14.13 -1.65 2.69
CA ALA A 167 13.72 -1.35 4.06
C ALA A 167 12.40 -2.05 4.40
N LEU A 168 12.41 -2.83 5.49
CA LEU A 168 11.23 -3.41 6.10
C LEU A 168 10.80 -2.53 7.27
N LEU A 169 9.56 -2.01 7.22
CA LEU A 169 8.98 -1.16 8.24
C LEU A 169 7.80 -1.85 8.91
N TYR A 170 7.71 -1.73 10.21
CA TYR A 170 6.62 -2.28 11.02
C TYR A 170 6.55 -1.57 12.37
N MET A 171 5.37 -1.68 13.04
CA MET A 171 5.19 -1.19 14.41
C MET A 171 5.51 -2.31 15.39
N ASN A 172 6.58 -2.17 16.18
CA ASN A 172 7.08 -3.23 17.06
C ASN A 172 6.11 -3.60 18.20
N ASP A 173 5.39 -2.63 18.71
CA ASP A 173 4.36 -2.79 19.74
C ASP A 173 3.07 -3.43 19.22
N ILE A 174 2.85 -3.43 17.90
CA ILE A 174 1.61 -3.88 17.26
C ILE A 174 1.82 -5.18 16.48
N ALA A 175 2.90 -5.26 15.69
CA ALA A 175 3.13 -6.32 14.71
C ALA A 175 3.24 -7.71 15.35
N ASN A 176 2.84 -8.74 14.60
CA ASN A 176 2.96 -10.13 15.01
C ASN A 176 4.39 -10.64 14.77
N ASP A 177 5.03 -11.15 15.84
CA ASP A 177 6.42 -11.65 15.79
C ASP A 177 6.60 -12.86 14.89
N GLN A 178 5.61 -13.76 14.81
CA GLN A 178 5.70 -14.94 13.95
C GLN A 178 5.72 -14.56 12.48
N ILE A 179 4.89 -13.57 12.10
CA ILE A 179 4.87 -13.02 10.75
C ILE A 179 6.19 -12.32 10.46
N LEU A 180 6.67 -11.48 11.38
CA LEU A 180 7.95 -10.77 11.27
C LEU A 180 9.12 -11.74 11.06
N HIS A 181 9.19 -12.80 11.88
CA HIS A 181 10.25 -13.81 11.74
C HIS A 181 10.21 -14.50 10.38
N SER A 182 9.01 -14.81 9.88
CA SER A 182 8.84 -15.43 8.56
C SER A 182 9.29 -14.49 7.43
N ILE A 183 8.99 -13.19 7.55
CA ILE A 183 9.41 -12.18 6.57
C ILE A 183 10.93 -12.04 6.54
N ARG A 184 11.55 -11.88 7.72
CA ARG A 184 13.02 -11.77 7.85
C ARG A 184 13.73 -12.96 7.21
N LYS A 185 13.27 -14.17 7.52
CA LYS A 185 13.81 -15.40 6.96
C LYS A 185 13.72 -15.42 5.44
N GLN A 186 12.56 -15.07 4.90
CA GLN A 186 12.35 -15.08 3.45
C GLN A 186 13.18 -14.01 2.73
N ILE A 187 13.34 -12.80 3.32
CA ILE A 187 14.20 -11.76 2.74
C ILE A 187 15.66 -12.24 2.71
N GLN A 188 16.13 -12.89 3.78
CA GLN A 188 17.52 -13.39 3.88
C GLN A 188 17.78 -14.58 2.94
N GLU A 189 16.75 -15.37 2.62
CA GLU A 189 16.85 -16.51 1.68
C GLU A 189 16.85 -16.09 0.20
N ILE A 190 16.63 -14.80 -0.12
CA ILE A 190 16.60 -14.35 -1.51
C ILE A 190 17.99 -14.42 -2.11
N ASP A 191 18.17 -15.29 -3.10
CA ASP A 191 19.33 -15.36 -3.95
C ASP A 191 18.96 -14.93 -5.38
N THR A 192 19.40 -13.75 -5.77
CA THR A 192 19.14 -13.17 -7.10
C THR A 192 20.26 -12.21 -7.49
N ASP A 193 20.48 -12.05 -8.80
CA ASP A 193 21.49 -11.09 -9.29
C ASP A 193 21.04 -9.65 -9.09
N ILE A 194 19.77 -9.36 -9.38
CA ILE A 194 19.22 -7.99 -9.36
C ILE A 194 17.83 -7.93 -8.75
N ILE A 195 17.53 -6.86 -8.03
CA ILE A 195 16.18 -6.43 -7.63
C ILE A 195 16.00 -4.99 -8.09
N ILE A 196 14.98 -4.74 -8.92
CA ILE A 196 14.69 -3.42 -9.52
C ILE A 196 13.34 -2.87 -9.03
N SER A 197 12.45 -3.74 -8.53
CA SER A 197 11.13 -3.33 -8.08
C SER A 197 10.72 -4.08 -6.82
N ALA A 198 9.80 -3.48 -6.07
CA ALA A 198 9.25 -4.11 -4.88
C ALA A 198 8.35 -5.31 -5.23
N ASP A 199 7.71 -5.30 -6.40
CA ASP A 199 6.89 -6.42 -6.88
C ASP A 199 7.74 -7.66 -7.16
N LEU A 200 8.88 -7.49 -7.86
CA LEU A 200 9.83 -8.58 -8.10
C LEU A 200 10.36 -9.17 -6.79
N LEU A 201 10.62 -8.32 -5.80
CA LEU A 201 11.00 -8.76 -4.45
C LEU A 201 9.88 -9.57 -3.80
N MET A 202 8.63 -9.10 -3.86
CA MET A 202 7.48 -9.78 -3.26
C MET A 202 7.13 -11.09 -3.96
N GLU A 203 7.34 -11.20 -5.25
CA GLU A 203 7.20 -12.45 -5.99
C GLU A 203 8.20 -13.51 -5.47
N ARG A 204 9.44 -13.11 -5.19
CA ARG A 204 10.46 -13.98 -4.58
C ARG A 204 10.12 -14.36 -3.14
N ILE A 205 9.67 -13.41 -2.32
CA ILE A 205 9.25 -13.62 -0.93
C ILE A 205 8.04 -14.56 -0.88
N SER A 206 7.00 -14.30 -1.66
CA SER A 206 5.76 -15.10 -1.60
C SER A 206 5.86 -16.47 -2.26
N LYS A 207 6.94 -16.74 -3.01
CA LYS A 207 7.16 -17.97 -3.81
C LYS A 207 5.97 -18.37 -4.67
N SER A 208 5.14 -17.42 -5.07
CA SER A 208 3.94 -17.72 -5.85
C SER A 208 3.58 -16.56 -6.77
N GLY A 209 3.71 -16.81 -8.08
CA GLY A 209 2.99 -16.06 -9.11
C GLY A 209 1.49 -16.32 -8.98
N GLY A 210 0.83 -15.67 -8.02
CA GLY A 210 -0.61 -15.84 -7.80
C GLY A 210 -1.43 -15.02 -8.79
N LEU A 211 -2.53 -15.59 -9.28
CA LEU A 211 -3.50 -14.91 -10.13
C LEU A 211 -4.12 -13.68 -9.45
N ILE A 212 -4.15 -13.67 -8.14
CA ILE A 212 -4.80 -12.64 -7.32
C ILE A 212 -3.73 -11.93 -6.48
N PRO A 213 -3.75 -10.57 -6.42
CA PRO A 213 -2.78 -9.80 -5.67
C PRO A 213 -2.88 -10.12 -4.17
N ARG A 214 -1.74 -10.44 -3.56
CA ARG A 214 -1.61 -10.72 -2.10
C ARG A 214 -0.95 -9.58 -1.35
N THR A 215 -0.50 -8.60 -2.09
CA THR A 215 0.10 -7.35 -1.66
C THR A 215 -0.64 -6.19 -2.29
N THR A 216 -0.49 -5.00 -1.77
CA THR A 216 -0.99 -3.79 -2.40
C THR A 216 0.10 -2.74 -2.43
N ASP A 217 0.23 -2.11 -3.58
CA ASP A 217 1.19 -1.06 -3.80
C ASP A 217 0.55 0.27 -3.46
N THR A 218 1.33 1.17 -2.91
CA THR A 218 0.90 2.54 -2.64
C THR A 218 2.05 3.51 -2.82
N ALA A 219 1.79 4.59 -3.52
CA ALA A 219 2.71 5.72 -3.58
C ALA A 219 2.45 6.74 -2.45
N ARG A 220 1.46 6.48 -1.58
CA ARG A 220 0.95 7.41 -0.58
C ARG A 220 1.48 7.13 0.81
N GLY A 221 2.10 8.14 1.43
CA GLY A 221 2.59 8.05 2.80
C GLY A 221 1.46 7.91 3.84
N ASP A 222 0.26 8.46 3.61
CA ASP A 222 -0.87 8.36 4.54
C ASP A 222 -1.46 6.93 4.58
N PHE A 223 -1.61 6.25 3.43
CA PHE A 223 -2.06 4.86 3.36
C PHE A 223 -1.04 3.90 3.99
N ALA A 224 0.26 4.16 3.74
CA ALA A 224 1.36 3.41 4.36
C ALA A 224 1.30 3.50 5.89
N VAL A 225 1.17 4.70 6.45
CA VAL A 225 1.04 4.94 7.90
C VAL A 225 -0.18 4.26 8.49
N GLN A 226 -1.35 4.36 7.85
CA GLN A 226 -2.57 3.67 8.30
C GLN A 226 -2.41 2.15 8.32
N SER A 227 -1.70 1.62 7.33
CA SER A 227 -1.40 0.19 7.22
C SER A 227 -0.48 -0.28 8.34
N LEU A 228 0.60 0.46 8.63
CA LEU A 228 1.52 0.18 9.73
C LEU A 228 0.81 0.20 11.09
N VAL A 229 0.04 1.25 11.38
CA VAL A 229 -0.74 1.35 12.63
C VAL A 229 -1.82 0.26 12.75
N SER A 230 -2.21 -0.35 11.64
CA SER A 230 -3.12 -1.50 11.64
C SER A 230 -2.43 -2.84 11.89
N GLY A 231 -1.08 -2.86 12.03
CA GLY A 231 -0.27 -4.06 12.30
C GLY A 231 0.21 -4.78 11.04
N ARG A 232 0.28 -4.07 9.90
CA ARG A 232 0.85 -4.58 8.66
C ARG A 232 2.31 -4.20 8.53
N PHE A 233 2.95 -4.84 7.57
CA PHE A 233 4.33 -4.61 7.20
C PHE A 233 4.38 -3.80 5.90
N LEU A 234 5.43 -3.02 5.77
CA LEU A 234 5.70 -2.21 4.59
C LEU A 234 7.11 -2.51 4.09
N ILE A 235 7.26 -2.73 2.80
CA ILE A 235 8.56 -2.79 2.13
C ILE A 235 8.73 -1.58 1.24
N LEU A 236 9.89 -0.93 1.39
CA LEU A 236 10.42 0.09 0.48
C LEU A 236 11.64 -0.49 -0.21
N VAL A 237 11.76 -0.27 -1.50
CA VAL A 237 12.92 -0.66 -2.31
C VAL A 237 13.52 0.59 -2.91
N ASP A 238 14.83 0.74 -2.80
CA ASP A 238 15.55 1.86 -3.37
C ASP A 238 15.41 1.89 -4.89
N GLY A 239 15.13 3.04 -5.47
CA GLY A 239 14.80 3.19 -6.88
C GLY A 239 13.31 2.98 -7.24
N ALA A 240 12.43 2.64 -6.27
CA ALA A 240 10.99 2.50 -6.49
C ALA A 240 10.21 3.62 -5.81
N SER A 241 9.34 4.31 -6.57
CA SER A 241 8.51 5.42 -6.08
C SER A 241 7.21 4.98 -5.40
N TYR A 242 7.15 3.75 -4.90
CA TYR A 242 6.01 3.18 -4.18
C TYR A 242 6.48 2.20 -3.10
N ALA A 243 5.58 1.98 -2.15
CA ALA A 243 5.76 1.01 -1.09
C ALA A 243 4.80 -0.18 -1.27
N VAL A 244 5.23 -1.36 -0.87
CA VAL A 244 4.38 -2.56 -0.86
C VAL A 244 3.92 -2.87 0.55
N VAL A 245 2.60 -2.93 0.72
CA VAL A 245 1.93 -3.27 1.98
C VAL A 245 1.49 -4.72 1.98
N PHE A 246 1.78 -5.45 3.04
CA PHE A 246 1.38 -6.85 3.23
C PHE A 246 1.33 -7.25 4.72
N PRO A 247 0.71 -8.37 5.09
CA PRO A 247 -0.24 -9.13 4.29
C PRO A 247 -1.56 -8.37 4.11
N ILE A 248 -2.20 -8.55 2.96
CA ILE A 248 -3.51 -7.97 2.69
C ILE A 248 -4.62 -9.02 2.64
N ASN A 249 -5.85 -8.55 2.68
CA ASN A 249 -7.05 -9.36 2.44
C ASN A 249 -7.93 -8.68 1.39
N LEU A 250 -8.85 -9.44 0.79
CA LEU A 250 -9.74 -8.95 -0.25
C LEU A 250 -10.51 -7.67 0.17
N LEU A 251 -11.00 -7.62 1.40
CA LEU A 251 -11.76 -6.48 1.91
C LEU A 251 -10.90 -5.22 2.12
N MET A 252 -9.58 -5.36 2.23
CA MET A 252 -8.67 -4.21 2.27
C MET A 252 -8.53 -3.56 0.90
N LEU A 253 -8.52 -4.33 -0.17
CA LEU A 253 -8.46 -3.81 -1.53
C LEU A 253 -9.67 -2.96 -1.94
N LEU A 254 -10.78 -3.08 -1.18
CA LEU A 254 -11.95 -2.21 -1.32
C LEU A 254 -11.80 -0.87 -0.59
N LYS A 255 -10.75 -0.70 0.24
CA LYS A 255 -10.52 0.51 1.04
C LYS A 255 -9.48 1.37 0.36
N THR A 256 -9.72 2.67 0.38
CA THR A 256 -8.75 3.70 -0.03
C THR A 256 -8.44 4.60 1.16
N SER A 257 -7.34 5.34 1.10
CA SER A 257 -7.04 6.36 2.11
C SER A 257 -8.06 7.50 2.09
N GLU A 258 -8.62 7.82 0.92
CA GLU A 258 -9.66 8.84 0.77
C GLU A 258 -10.94 8.54 1.56
N ASP A 259 -11.23 7.27 1.80
CA ASP A 259 -12.39 6.86 2.61
C ASP A 259 -12.39 7.56 4.00
N ASN A 260 -11.23 7.99 4.51
CA ASN A 260 -11.14 8.66 5.79
C ASN A 260 -11.40 10.17 5.72
N GLU A 261 -11.31 10.75 4.54
CA GLU A 261 -11.51 12.18 4.28
C GLU A 261 -13.00 12.54 4.01
N TYR A 262 -13.82 11.53 3.72
CA TYR A 262 -15.25 11.71 3.42
C TYR A 262 -16.16 11.32 4.59
N PRO A 263 -17.40 11.79 4.64
CA PRO A 263 -18.39 11.33 5.62
C PRO A 263 -18.62 9.82 5.57
N VAL A 264 -18.96 9.23 6.73
CA VAL A 264 -19.12 7.76 6.88
C VAL A 264 -20.10 7.14 5.88
N ILE A 265 -21.20 7.82 5.60
CA ILE A 265 -22.22 7.34 4.67
C ILE A 265 -21.66 7.30 3.25
N PHE A 266 -20.97 8.34 2.82
CA PHE A 266 -20.39 8.45 1.48
C PHE A 266 -19.31 7.37 1.26
N SER A 267 -18.33 7.26 2.17
CA SER A 267 -17.29 6.24 2.10
C SER A 267 -17.86 4.81 2.12
N SER A 268 -18.96 4.58 2.86
CA SER A 268 -19.62 3.27 2.88
C SER A 268 -20.28 2.95 1.56
N PHE A 269 -20.91 3.95 0.93
CA PHE A 269 -21.50 3.81 -0.39
C PHE A 269 -20.46 3.51 -1.47
N GLU A 270 -19.32 4.22 -1.46
CA GLU A 270 -18.20 3.95 -2.38
C GLU A 270 -17.64 2.54 -2.24
N ARG A 271 -17.45 2.05 -1.01
CA ARG A 271 -17.03 0.65 -0.78
C ARG A 271 -18.00 -0.36 -1.34
N LEU A 272 -19.30 -0.08 -1.20
CA LEU A 272 -20.34 -0.92 -1.78
C LEU A 272 -20.29 -0.90 -3.31
N LEU A 273 -20.09 0.29 -3.92
CA LEU A 273 -19.89 0.41 -5.37
C LEU A 273 -18.68 -0.36 -5.85
N ARG A 274 -17.54 -0.33 -5.12
CA ARG A 274 -16.35 -1.12 -5.46
C ARG A 274 -16.62 -2.63 -5.37
N LEU A 275 -17.39 -3.08 -4.37
CA LEU A 275 -17.82 -4.49 -4.28
C LEU A 275 -18.69 -4.88 -5.48
N PHE A 276 -19.67 -4.07 -5.83
CA PHE A 276 -20.48 -4.27 -7.05
C PHE A 276 -19.61 -4.22 -8.30
N GLY A 277 -18.59 -3.35 -8.33
CA GLY A 277 -17.59 -3.28 -9.40
C GLY A 277 -16.88 -4.61 -9.66
N ILE A 278 -16.44 -5.31 -8.59
CA ILE A 278 -15.87 -6.65 -8.73
C ILE A 278 -16.89 -7.64 -9.26
N LEU A 279 -18.10 -7.67 -8.68
CA LEU A 279 -19.13 -8.64 -9.04
C LEU A 279 -19.59 -8.46 -10.49
N PHE A 280 -19.95 -7.24 -10.89
CA PHE A 280 -20.39 -6.97 -12.26
C PHE A 280 -19.23 -7.06 -13.26
N GLY A 281 -18.05 -6.57 -12.90
CA GLY A 281 -16.86 -6.65 -13.74
C GLY A 281 -16.46 -8.08 -14.07
N LEU A 282 -16.59 -8.99 -13.12
CA LEU A 282 -16.20 -10.38 -13.26
C LEU A 282 -17.31 -11.27 -13.82
N LEU A 283 -18.51 -11.20 -13.23
CA LEU A 283 -19.53 -12.23 -13.41
C LEU A 283 -20.56 -11.89 -14.49
N LEU A 284 -20.86 -10.59 -14.70
CA LEU A 284 -21.98 -10.17 -15.56
C LEU A 284 -21.85 -10.68 -17.01
N PRO A 285 -20.68 -10.60 -17.70
CA PRO A 285 -20.59 -11.07 -19.08
C PRO A 285 -20.80 -12.58 -19.20
N ALA A 286 -20.16 -13.38 -18.34
CA ALA A 286 -20.32 -14.82 -18.36
C ALA A 286 -21.74 -15.25 -18.00
N PHE A 287 -22.37 -14.59 -17.02
CA PHE A 287 -23.76 -14.86 -16.66
C PHE A 287 -24.74 -14.52 -17.82
N TRP A 288 -24.54 -13.37 -18.47
CA TRP A 288 -25.30 -12.99 -19.65
C TRP A 288 -25.17 -14.01 -20.79
N LEU A 289 -23.93 -14.44 -21.05
CA LEU A 289 -23.65 -15.47 -22.06
C LEU A 289 -24.39 -16.79 -21.75
N ALA A 290 -24.34 -17.23 -20.48
CA ALA A 290 -25.03 -18.45 -20.06
C ALA A 290 -26.55 -18.39 -20.30
N LEU A 291 -27.17 -17.24 -19.95
CA LEU A 291 -28.60 -17.06 -20.15
C LEU A 291 -28.98 -16.99 -21.64
N THR A 292 -28.26 -16.21 -22.43
CA THR A 292 -28.63 -15.96 -23.83
C THR A 292 -28.30 -17.12 -24.77
N THR A 293 -27.34 -17.99 -24.40
CA THR A 293 -26.92 -19.11 -25.26
C THR A 293 -27.55 -20.44 -24.85
N PHE A 294 -27.61 -20.73 -23.54
CA PHE A 294 -28.00 -22.07 -23.07
C PHE A 294 -29.34 -22.11 -22.34
N HIS A 295 -29.77 -21.01 -21.72
CA HIS A 295 -30.92 -20.97 -20.82
C HIS A 295 -31.85 -19.77 -21.13
N GLN A 296 -32.23 -19.66 -22.40
CA GLN A 296 -33.06 -18.54 -22.88
C GLN A 296 -34.46 -18.52 -22.22
N GLU A 297 -34.92 -19.67 -21.78
CA GLU A 297 -36.21 -19.82 -21.05
C GLU A 297 -36.22 -19.11 -19.68
N GLN A 298 -35.06 -18.79 -19.13
CA GLN A 298 -34.99 -18.02 -17.87
C GLN A 298 -35.16 -16.51 -18.07
N LEU A 299 -35.13 -16.03 -19.32
CA LEU A 299 -35.30 -14.63 -19.62
C LEU A 299 -36.82 -14.25 -19.61
N PRO A 300 -37.19 -13.08 -19.04
CA PRO A 300 -38.53 -12.55 -19.19
C PRO A 300 -38.92 -12.48 -20.67
N PHE A 301 -40.17 -12.87 -21.01
CA PHE A 301 -40.63 -13.02 -22.40
C PHE A 301 -40.33 -11.79 -23.28
N GLN A 302 -40.54 -10.59 -22.76
CA GLN A 302 -40.30 -9.35 -23.52
C GLN A 302 -38.79 -9.17 -23.80
N LEU A 303 -37.92 -9.48 -22.84
CA LEU A 303 -36.47 -9.41 -23.02
C LEU A 303 -35.98 -10.49 -23.98
N LEU A 304 -36.50 -11.70 -23.87
CA LEU A 304 -36.20 -12.82 -24.78
C LEU A 304 -36.51 -12.43 -26.22
N ALA A 305 -37.69 -11.88 -26.50
CA ALA A 305 -38.07 -11.46 -27.84
C ALA A 305 -37.08 -10.43 -28.41
N THR A 306 -36.68 -9.45 -27.59
CA THR A 306 -35.70 -8.41 -27.97
C THR A 306 -34.32 -9.01 -28.27
N VAL A 307 -33.84 -9.92 -27.42
CA VAL A 307 -32.55 -10.58 -27.60
C VAL A 307 -32.53 -11.45 -28.85
N VAL A 308 -33.55 -12.27 -29.06
CA VAL A 308 -33.68 -13.13 -30.25
C VAL A 308 -33.71 -12.30 -31.52
N GLN A 309 -34.45 -11.18 -31.51
CA GLN A 309 -34.52 -10.29 -32.68
C GLN A 309 -33.18 -9.61 -32.95
N ALA A 310 -32.47 -9.15 -31.89
CA ALA A 310 -31.18 -8.51 -32.01
C ALA A 310 -30.05 -9.44 -32.49
N ASN A 311 -30.16 -10.74 -32.20
CA ASN A 311 -29.18 -11.76 -32.63
C ASN A 311 -29.45 -12.32 -34.04
N ARG A 312 -30.59 -12.00 -34.64
CA ARG A 312 -30.90 -12.45 -36.01
C ARG A 312 -29.95 -11.80 -37.03
N GLY A 313 -29.29 -12.64 -37.83
CA GLY A 313 -28.41 -12.18 -38.90
C GLY A 313 -26.95 -11.91 -38.45
N LEU A 314 -26.61 -12.13 -37.20
CA LEU A 314 -25.22 -12.03 -36.76
C LEU A 314 -24.40 -13.25 -37.25
N PRO A 315 -23.17 -13.03 -37.79
CA PRO A 315 -22.36 -14.08 -38.37
C PRO A 315 -21.63 -14.94 -37.33
N LEU A 316 -21.46 -14.41 -36.10
CA LEU A 316 -20.70 -15.06 -35.04
C LEU A 316 -21.63 -15.64 -33.96
N PRO A 317 -21.31 -16.80 -33.38
CA PRO A 317 -21.97 -17.27 -32.18
C PRO A 317 -21.69 -16.33 -31.00
N SER A 318 -22.65 -16.17 -30.09
CA SER A 318 -22.61 -15.19 -28.99
C SER A 318 -21.34 -15.26 -28.11
N SER A 319 -20.74 -16.45 -28.00
CA SER A 319 -19.48 -16.63 -27.26
C SER A 319 -18.28 -15.98 -27.96
N LEU A 320 -18.17 -16.13 -29.29
CA LEU A 320 -17.10 -15.49 -30.06
C LEU A 320 -17.33 -13.99 -30.19
N GLU A 321 -18.59 -13.55 -30.35
CA GLU A 321 -19.01 -12.15 -30.31
C GLU A 321 -18.54 -11.47 -29.02
N MET A 322 -18.82 -12.10 -27.87
CA MET A 322 -18.43 -11.59 -26.56
C MET A 322 -16.91 -11.50 -26.41
N LEU A 323 -16.18 -12.55 -26.79
CA LEU A 323 -14.70 -12.57 -26.72
C LEU A 323 -14.08 -11.53 -27.65
N LEU A 324 -14.60 -11.38 -28.87
CA LEU A 324 -14.11 -10.38 -29.82
C LEU A 324 -14.30 -8.96 -29.27
N MET A 325 -15.51 -8.64 -28.80
CA MET A 325 -15.78 -7.32 -28.24
C MET A 325 -14.98 -7.05 -26.97
N LEU A 326 -14.84 -8.05 -26.10
CA LEU A 326 -14.02 -7.92 -24.90
C LEU A 326 -12.55 -7.62 -25.28
N LEU A 327 -11.99 -8.37 -26.24
CA LEU A 327 -10.63 -8.15 -26.73
C LEU A 327 -10.46 -6.73 -27.29
N MET A 328 -11.43 -6.26 -28.07
CA MET A 328 -11.40 -4.90 -28.62
C MET A 328 -11.38 -3.85 -27.50
N PHE A 329 -12.26 -3.97 -26.50
CA PHE A 329 -12.27 -3.04 -25.36
C PHE A 329 -10.98 -3.11 -24.55
N GLU A 330 -10.39 -4.31 -24.37
CA GLU A 330 -9.13 -4.46 -23.65
C GLU A 330 -7.95 -3.83 -24.41
N LEU A 331 -7.91 -3.99 -25.74
CA LEU A 331 -6.90 -3.31 -26.58
C LEU A 331 -7.03 -1.79 -26.50
N PHE A 332 -8.27 -1.25 -26.46
CA PHE A 332 -8.46 0.19 -26.28
C PHE A 332 -7.99 0.67 -24.92
N ARG A 333 -8.28 -0.07 -23.87
CA ARG A 333 -7.82 0.25 -22.53
C ARG A 333 -6.30 0.25 -22.46
N GLU A 334 -5.64 -0.78 -22.97
CA GLU A 334 -4.18 -0.90 -23.00
C GLU A 334 -3.54 0.24 -23.82
N ALA A 335 -4.10 0.55 -25.00
CA ALA A 335 -3.63 1.66 -25.82
C ALA A 335 -3.83 3.01 -25.10
N GLY A 336 -4.98 3.20 -24.45
CA GLY A 336 -5.29 4.42 -23.69
C GLY A 336 -4.33 4.69 -22.54
N MET A 337 -3.85 3.65 -21.86
CA MET A 337 -2.88 3.79 -20.77
C MET A 337 -1.48 4.19 -21.24
N ARG A 338 -1.13 3.92 -22.51
CA ARG A 338 0.18 4.25 -23.09
C ARG A 338 0.23 5.63 -23.75
N LEU A 339 -0.91 6.27 -23.93
CA LEU A 339 -1.00 7.60 -24.53
C LEU A 339 -0.84 8.70 -23.48
N PRO A 340 -0.33 9.88 -23.87
CA PRO A 340 -0.33 11.05 -23.00
C PRO A 340 -1.74 11.33 -22.47
N SER A 341 -1.86 11.73 -21.21
CA SER A 341 -3.14 11.90 -20.49
C SER A 341 -4.19 12.73 -21.21
N VAL A 342 -3.75 13.73 -21.96
CA VAL A 342 -4.62 14.62 -22.77
C VAL A 342 -5.30 13.87 -23.92
N LEU A 343 -4.62 12.90 -24.53
CA LEU A 343 -5.11 12.14 -25.69
C LEU A 343 -5.80 10.83 -25.27
N GLY A 344 -5.32 10.19 -24.19
CA GLY A 344 -5.80 8.89 -23.74
C GLY A 344 -7.30 8.87 -23.41
N GLY A 345 -7.79 9.87 -22.69
CA GLY A 345 -9.20 10.00 -22.37
C GLY A 345 -10.08 10.19 -23.61
N THR A 346 -9.67 11.06 -24.53
CA THR A 346 -10.42 11.34 -25.76
C THR A 346 -10.49 10.13 -26.68
N ILE A 347 -9.38 9.42 -26.88
CA ILE A 347 -9.33 8.23 -27.74
C ILE A 347 -10.14 7.08 -27.13
N SER A 348 -10.12 6.91 -25.82
CA SER A 348 -10.91 5.86 -25.15
C SER A 348 -12.42 6.09 -25.33
N VAL A 349 -12.88 7.33 -25.18
CA VAL A 349 -14.32 7.66 -25.36
C VAL A 349 -14.73 7.57 -26.83
N VAL A 350 -13.97 8.23 -27.71
CA VAL A 350 -14.30 8.27 -29.16
C VAL A 350 -14.13 6.88 -29.78
N GLY A 351 -13.06 6.16 -29.43
CA GLY A 351 -12.85 4.79 -29.89
C GLY A 351 -13.95 3.85 -29.46
N GLY A 352 -14.35 3.88 -28.18
CA GLY A 352 -15.44 3.05 -27.65
C GLY A 352 -16.79 3.33 -28.32
N LEU A 353 -17.12 4.62 -28.51
CA LEU A 353 -18.38 5.03 -29.16
C LEU A 353 -18.39 4.66 -30.65
N ILE A 354 -17.34 5.05 -31.40
CA ILE A 354 -17.29 4.83 -32.86
C ILE A 354 -17.26 3.34 -33.17
N ILE A 355 -16.44 2.57 -32.46
CA ILE A 355 -16.32 1.14 -32.74
C ILE A 355 -17.55 0.38 -32.28
N GLY A 356 -18.14 0.77 -31.13
CA GLY A 356 -19.41 0.16 -30.67
C GLY A 356 -20.52 0.36 -31.69
N ASP A 357 -20.72 1.59 -32.17
CA ASP A 357 -21.73 1.91 -33.18
C ASP A 357 -21.42 1.25 -34.56
N ALA A 358 -20.15 1.27 -34.99
CA ALA A 358 -19.73 0.62 -36.22
C ALA A 358 -19.91 -0.90 -36.17
N ALA A 359 -19.60 -1.55 -35.04
CA ALA A 359 -19.77 -2.99 -34.88
C ALA A 359 -21.25 -3.40 -34.92
N ILE A 360 -22.15 -2.60 -34.34
CA ILE A 360 -23.60 -2.83 -34.41
C ILE A 360 -24.07 -2.66 -35.85
N ARG A 361 -23.71 -1.56 -36.52
CA ARG A 361 -24.12 -1.29 -37.91
C ARG A 361 -23.58 -2.31 -38.92
N ALA A 362 -22.39 -2.80 -38.68
CA ALA A 362 -21.78 -3.86 -39.50
C ALA A 362 -22.38 -5.24 -39.20
N GLY A 363 -23.26 -5.38 -38.22
CA GLY A 363 -23.86 -6.67 -37.84
C GLY A 363 -22.85 -7.65 -37.26
N VAL A 364 -21.76 -7.16 -36.64
CA VAL A 364 -20.75 -8.01 -36.00
C VAL A 364 -21.16 -8.37 -34.58
N THR A 365 -21.91 -7.51 -33.93
CA THR A 365 -22.34 -7.71 -32.52
C THR A 365 -23.74 -7.14 -32.27
N SER A 366 -24.43 -7.68 -31.26
CA SER A 366 -25.71 -7.20 -30.81
C SER A 366 -25.60 -5.98 -29.89
N PRO A 367 -26.57 -5.04 -29.91
CA PRO A 367 -26.59 -3.92 -28.96
C PRO A 367 -26.57 -4.36 -27.50
N ALA A 368 -27.28 -5.44 -27.16
CA ALA A 368 -27.33 -5.98 -25.81
C ALA A 368 -25.95 -6.45 -25.33
N MET A 369 -25.17 -7.10 -26.21
CA MET A 369 -23.83 -7.56 -25.91
C MET A 369 -22.91 -6.38 -25.58
N ILE A 370 -22.93 -5.33 -26.39
CA ILE A 370 -22.13 -4.13 -26.13
C ILE A 370 -22.46 -3.50 -24.79
N VAL A 371 -23.75 -3.39 -24.44
CA VAL A 371 -24.19 -2.82 -23.16
C VAL A 371 -23.66 -3.66 -21.98
N VAL A 372 -23.73 -4.98 -22.06
CA VAL A 372 -23.23 -5.88 -21.00
C VAL A 372 -21.73 -5.75 -20.82
N ILE A 373 -20.97 -5.73 -21.92
CA ILE A 373 -19.51 -5.56 -21.87
C ILE A 373 -19.12 -4.17 -21.36
N ALA A 374 -19.83 -3.13 -21.82
CA ALA A 374 -19.60 -1.77 -21.35
C ALA A 374 -19.84 -1.62 -19.84
N ILE A 375 -20.96 -2.14 -19.32
CA ILE A 375 -21.27 -2.13 -17.89
C ILE A 375 -20.17 -2.87 -17.12
N SER A 376 -19.77 -4.07 -17.58
CA SER A 376 -18.70 -4.85 -16.95
C SER A 376 -17.35 -4.10 -16.94
N THR A 377 -17.00 -3.44 -18.03
CA THR A 377 -15.75 -2.68 -18.14
C THR A 377 -15.78 -1.44 -17.26
N ILE A 378 -16.87 -0.65 -17.28
CA ILE A 378 -17.04 0.52 -16.41
C ILE A 378 -17.02 0.11 -14.94
N ALA A 379 -17.63 -1.04 -14.61
CA ALA A 379 -17.60 -1.58 -13.25
C ALA A 379 -16.19 -1.83 -12.75
N THR A 380 -15.26 -2.28 -13.60
CA THR A 380 -13.85 -2.46 -13.20
C THR A 380 -13.12 -1.15 -12.92
N PHE A 381 -13.54 -0.01 -13.51
CA PHE A 381 -12.93 1.30 -13.24
C PHE A 381 -13.27 1.85 -11.84
N THR A 382 -14.25 1.28 -11.15
CA THR A 382 -14.50 1.63 -9.75
C THR A 382 -13.44 1.07 -8.80
N LEU A 383 -12.60 0.14 -9.28
CA LEU A 383 -11.53 -0.48 -8.50
C LEU A 383 -10.28 0.40 -8.55
N VAL A 384 -9.75 0.73 -7.38
CA VAL A 384 -8.58 1.61 -7.27
C VAL A 384 -7.27 0.86 -7.50
N ASN A 385 -7.19 -0.40 -7.06
CA ASN A 385 -5.97 -1.20 -7.18
C ASN A 385 -5.86 -1.82 -8.58
N GLN A 386 -4.84 -1.41 -9.35
CA GLN A 386 -4.63 -1.86 -10.73
C GLN A 386 -4.35 -3.36 -10.84
N SER A 387 -3.64 -3.94 -9.87
CA SER A 387 -3.37 -5.38 -9.84
C SER A 387 -4.66 -6.19 -9.68
N LEU A 388 -5.63 -5.66 -8.89
CA LEU A 388 -6.96 -6.27 -8.76
C LEU A 388 -7.77 -6.16 -10.05
N VAL A 389 -7.71 -5.02 -10.76
CA VAL A 389 -8.37 -4.84 -12.07
C VAL A 389 -7.86 -5.87 -13.07
N THR A 390 -6.54 -6.05 -13.15
CA THR A 390 -5.93 -7.06 -14.05
C THR A 390 -6.37 -8.48 -13.70
N ALA A 391 -6.40 -8.82 -12.40
CA ALA A 391 -6.88 -10.14 -11.94
C ALA A 391 -8.35 -10.38 -12.30
N VAL A 392 -9.24 -9.38 -12.10
CA VAL A 392 -10.65 -9.45 -12.46
C VAL A 392 -10.83 -9.65 -13.97
N ASN A 393 -10.07 -8.93 -14.80
CA ASN A 393 -10.15 -9.07 -16.25
C ASN A 393 -9.71 -10.44 -16.74
N LEU A 394 -8.61 -10.97 -16.21
CA LEU A 394 -8.13 -12.30 -16.57
C LEU A 394 -9.12 -13.39 -16.13
N LEU A 395 -9.64 -13.31 -14.92
CA LEU A 395 -10.68 -14.22 -14.43
C LEU A 395 -11.96 -14.12 -15.26
N ARG A 396 -12.38 -12.93 -15.67
CA ARG A 396 -13.54 -12.70 -16.53
C ARG A 396 -13.43 -13.50 -17.85
N VAL A 397 -12.26 -13.46 -18.51
CA VAL A 397 -12.01 -14.26 -19.71
C VAL A 397 -12.15 -15.76 -19.41
N GLY A 398 -11.57 -16.23 -18.29
CA GLY A 398 -11.71 -17.62 -17.86
C GLY A 398 -13.17 -18.03 -17.63
N PHE A 399 -13.96 -17.21 -16.96
CA PHE A 399 -15.39 -17.45 -16.75
C PHE A 399 -16.14 -17.55 -18.08
N ILE A 400 -15.88 -16.62 -19.01
CA ILE A 400 -16.52 -16.63 -20.34
C ILE A 400 -16.19 -17.90 -21.10
N LEU A 401 -14.91 -18.32 -21.13
CA LEU A 401 -14.49 -19.53 -21.85
C LEU A 401 -15.16 -20.81 -21.32
N VAL A 402 -15.19 -20.99 -20.01
CA VAL A 402 -15.85 -22.16 -19.42
C VAL A 402 -17.37 -22.12 -19.61
N THR A 403 -17.97 -20.94 -19.45
CA THR A 403 -19.41 -20.75 -19.66
C THR A 403 -19.80 -20.96 -21.13
N ALA A 404 -18.95 -20.58 -22.08
CA ALA A 404 -19.20 -20.80 -23.51
C ALA A 404 -19.35 -22.29 -23.87
N VAL A 405 -18.74 -23.19 -23.10
CA VAL A 405 -18.81 -24.65 -23.32
C VAL A 405 -19.86 -25.32 -22.44
N CYS A 406 -19.91 -24.94 -21.15
CA CYS A 406 -20.71 -25.63 -20.14
C CYS A 406 -21.98 -24.85 -19.69
N GLY A 407 -22.24 -23.68 -20.27
CA GLY A 407 -23.42 -22.88 -19.93
C GLY A 407 -23.45 -22.43 -18.46
N LEU A 408 -24.64 -22.37 -17.87
CA LEU A 408 -24.87 -21.95 -16.49
C LEU A 408 -24.22 -22.89 -15.47
N PHE A 409 -24.11 -24.18 -15.78
CA PHE A 409 -23.38 -25.13 -14.95
C PHE A 409 -21.89 -24.74 -14.85
N GLY A 410 -21.25 -24.44 -15.99
CA GLY A 410 -19.87 -23.97 -16.01
C GLY A 410 -19.66 -22.67 -15.23
N PHE A 411 -20.61 -21.74 -15.33
CA PHE A 411 -20.57 -20.49 -14.56
C PHE A 411 -20.55 -20.75 -13.05
N PHE A 412 -21.43 -21.61 -12.53
CA PHE A 412 -21.45 -21.92 -11.09
C PHE A 412 -20.25 -22.74 -10.63
N VAL A 413 -19.75 -23.63 -11.47
CA VAL A 413 -18.50 -24.38 -11.18
C VAL A 413 -17.31 -23.42 -11.07
N CYS A 414 -17.16 -22.47 -12.00
CA CYS A 414 -16.13 -21.44 -11.91
C CYS A 414 -16.28 -20.56 -10.68
N LEU A 415 -17.50 -20.17 -10.33
CA LEU A 415 -17.77 -19.38 -9.15
C LEU A 415 -17.37 -20.13 -7.86
N TYR A 416 -17.75 -21.41 -7.75
CA TYR A 416 -17.36 -22.25 -6.64
C TYR A 416 -15.83 -22.43 -6.58
N ALA A 417 -15.19 -22.74 -7.70
CA ALA A 417 -13.75 -22.90 -7.80
C ALA A 417 -12.99 -21.61 -7.39
N LEU A 418 -13.50 -20.44 -7.81
CA LEU A 418 -12.95 -19.16 -7.42
C LEU A 418 -13.06 -18.93 -5.90
N ILE A 419 -14.23 -19.18 -5.31
CA ILE A 419 -14.42 -19.02 -3.85
C ILE A 419 -13.53 -19.99 -3.09
N ALA A 420 -13.43 -21.25 -3.51
CA ALA A 420 -12.56 -22.25 -2.92
C ALA A 420 -11.07 -21.86 -3.03
N TYR A 421 -10.65 -21.35 -4.18
CA TYR A 421 -9.30 -20.85 -4.40
C TYR A 421 -8.99 -19.66 -3.47
N LEU A 422 -9.87 -18.67 -3.38
CA LEU A 422 -9.72 -17.51 -2.49
C LEU A 422 -9.65 -17.90 -1.02
N ALA A 423 -10.45 -18.87 -0.60
CA ALA A 423 -10.45 -19.39 0.78
C ALA A 423 -9.15 -20.13 1.13
N GLY A 424 -8.51 -20.76 0.14
CA GLY A 424 -7.23 -21.46 0.29
C GLY A 424 -6.01 -20.53 0.38
N ILE A 425 -6.11 -19.29 -0.11
CA ILE A 425 -4.97 -18.37 -0.13
C ILE A 425 -4.62 -17.92 1.28
N ARG A 426 -3.35 -18.08 1.64
CA ARG A 426 -2.76 -17.53 2.87
C ARG A 426 -1.42 -16.88 2.55
N LEU A 427 -1.15 -15.72 3.14
CA LEU A 427 0.17 -15.07 3.08
C LEU A 427 0.69 -14.89 4.50
N PHE A 428 1.84 -15.51 4.81
CA PHE A 428 2.42 -15.55 6.17
C PHE A 428 1.42 -16.06 7.24
N GLY A 429 0.59 -17.06 6.87
CA GLY A 429 -0.45 -17.59 7.78
C GLY A 429 -1.74 -16.77 7.83
N VAL A 430 -1.77 -15.57 7.29
CA VAL A 430 -2.95 -14.70 7.27
C VAL A 430 -3.87 -15.10 6.11
N PRO A 431 -5.15 -15.42 6.37
CA PRO A 431 -6.10 -15.79 5.32
C PRO A 431 -6.48 -14.57 4.49
N TYR A 432 -6.49 -14.75 3.16
CA TYR A 432 -6.89 -13.72 2.21
C TYR A 432 -8.37 -13.37 2.30
N LEU A 433 -9.22 -14.39 2.45
CA LEU A 433 -10.66 -14.24 2.63
C LEU A 433 -10.99 -14.28 4.12
N ASN A 434 -11.07 -13.14 4.78
CA ASN A 434 -11.38 -13.05 6.22
C ASN A 434 -12.73 -13.70 6.59
N ILE A 435 -13.68 -13.73 5.65
CA ILE A 435 -15.01 -14.33 5.83
C ILE A 435 -14.91 -15.85 6.07
N ALA A 436 -13.90 -16.51 5.47
CA ALA A 436 -13.72 -17.95 5.60
C ALA A 436 -13.06 -18.38 6.94
N SER A 437 -12.33 -17.46 7.59
CA SER A 437 -11.67 -17.76 8.88
C SER A 437 -12.54 -17.42 10.10
N ASP A 438 -13.33 -16.34 10.01
CA ASP A 438 -14.25 -15.87 11.04
C ASP A 438 -15.58 -15.50 10.34
N LEU A 439 -16.54 -16.44 10.30
CA LEU A 439 -17.92 -16.23 9.82
C LEU A 439 -18.68 -15.22 10.71
N ASN A 440 -18.00 -14.19 11.17
CA ASN A 440 -18.63 -13.17 11.99
C ASN A 440 -19.15 -12.05 11.09
N TRP A 441 -20.46 -12.01 10.93
CA TRP A 441 -21.19 -10.97 10.18
C TRP A 441 -20.80 -9.55 10.59
N GLN A 442 -20.39 -9.36 11.85
CA GLN A 442 -19.88 -8.08 12.34
C GLN A 442 -18.57 -7.66 11.64
N THR A 443 -17.68 -8.63 11.35
CA THR A 443 -16.42 -8.35 10.63
C THR A 443 -16.66 -7.94 9.19
N VAL A 444 -17.61 -8.59 8.52
CA VAL A 444 -18.04 -8.23 7.16
C VAL A 444 -18.67 -6.82 7.15
N LYS A 445 -19.58 -6.56 8.07
CA LYS A 445 -20.24 -5.25 8.20
C LYS A 445 -19.22 -4.14 8.46
N LYS A 446 -18.25 -4.34 9.35
CA LYS A 446 -17.18 -3.37 9.64
C LYS A 446 -16.22 -3.13 8.47
N SER A 447 -16.11 -4.05 7.55
CA SER A 447 -15.27 -3.91 6.37
C SER A 447 -15.96 -3.17 5.25
N LEU A 448 -17.27 -3.37 5.06
CA LEU A 448 -18.08 -2.72 4.04
C LEU A 448 -18.58 -1.35 4.51
N ILE A 449 -19.00 -1.25 5.77
CA ILE A 449 -19.50 0.00 6.35
C ILE A 449 -18.40 0.62 7.18
N ARG A 450 -18.06 1.89 6.90
CA ARG A 450 -17.08 2.63 7.69
C ARG A 450 -17.64 2.87 9.10
N GLU A 451 -16.86 2.51 10.12
CA GLU A 451 -17.21 2.81 11.52
C GLU A 451 -17.05 4.29 11.82
N VAL A 452 -17.95 4.80 12.65
CA VAL A 452 -17.85 6.18 13.17
C VAL A 452 -16.60 6.28 14.02
N PRO A 453 -15.75 7.33 13.86
CA PRO A 453 -14.48 7.48 14.58
C PRO A 453 -14.56 7.44 16.10
N GLN A 454 -15.73 7.77 16.66
CA GLN A 454 -15.98 7.79 18.12
C GLN A 454 -16.09 6.40 18.77
N LYS A 455 -16.30 5.32 17.98
CA LYS A 455 -16.29 3.96 18.52
C LYS A 455 -14.86 3.44 18.54
N LYS A 456 -14.41 2.92 19.68
CA LYS A 456 -13.10 2.26 19.85
C LYS A 456 -12.91 1.23 18.72
N ALA A 457 -12.17 1.59 17.70
CA ALA A 457 -11.88 0.71 16.58
C ALA A 457 -10.88 -0.36 17.05
N MET A 458 -11.20 -1.62 16.86
CA MET A 458 -10.24 -2.71 17.07
C MET A 458 -9.43 -2.95 15.81
N ARG A 459 -8.17 -3.33 15.97
CA ARG A 459 -7.32 -3.79 14.86
C ARG A 459 -7.81 -5.11 14.28
N PRO A 460 -7.48 -5.44 13.01
CA PRO A 460 -7.94 -6.68 12.36
C PRO A 460 -7.50 -7.92 13.13
N LYS A 461 -8.44 -8.74 13.55
CA LYS A 461 -8.16 -10.00 14.28
C LYS A 461 -7.31 -10.98 13.49
N SER A 462 -7.46 -11.01 12.16
CA SER A 462 -6.73 -11.90 11.26
C SER A 462 -5.22 -11.72 11.25
N LEU A 463 -4.72 -10.55 11.69
CA LEU A 463 -3.28 -10.27 11.78
C LEU A 463 -2.66 -10.77 13.10
N HIS A 464 -3.47 -11.23 14.06
CA HIS A 464 -3.01 -11.65 15.39
C HIS A 464 -2.02 -10.67 16.03
N VAL A 465 -2.35 -9.37 15.96
CA VAL A 465 -1.51 -8.28 16.47
C VAL A 465 -1.36 -8.35 18.00
N LYS A 466 -0.23 -7.84 18.52
CA LYS A 466 0.05 -7.77 19.97
C LYS A 466 -0.95 -6.84 20.66
N ASP A 467 -1.06 -5.60 20.20
CA ASP A 467 -2.05 -4.64 20.67
C ASP A 467 -3.30 -4.67 19.77
N LYS A 468 -4.44 -5.03 20.35
CA LYS A 468 -5.72 -5.17 19.63
C LYS A 468 -6.53 -3.87 19.55
N THR A 469 -6.13 -2.82 20.28
CA THR A 469 -6.90 -1.58 20.43
C THR A 469 -6.31 -0.45 19.59
N LYS A 470 -7.15 0.33 18.89
CA LYS A 470 -6.76 1.60 18.28
C LYS A 470 -7.09 2.73 19.24
N GLY A 471 -6.06 3.45 19.71
CA GLY A 471 -6.20 4.50 20.71
C GLY A 471 -5.98 3.99 22.14
N GLY A 472 -5.30 4.81 22.95
CA GLY A 472 -4.94 4.45 24.33
C GLY A 472 -6.15 4.05 25.15
N SER A 473 -6.03 2.93 25.84
CA SER A 473 -6.89 2.64 26.98
C SER A 473 -6.56 3.65 28.07
N LYS A 474 -7.40 4.66 28.26
CA LYS A 474 -7.51 5.29 29.59
C LYS A 474 -8.40 4.44 30.44
#